data_3e4adc03c031b21d521aae0270999011
#
_entry.id   3e4adc03c031b21d521aae0270999011
#
_cell.length_a   1.000
_cell.length_b   1.000
_cell.length_c   1.000
_cell.angle_alpha   90.00
_cell.angle_beta   90.00
_cell.angle_gamma   90.00
#
_symmetry.space_group_name_H-M   'P 1'
#
loop_
_entity.id
_entity.type
_entity.pdbx_description
1 polymer ?
#
loop_
_entity_poly.entity_id
_entity_poly.type
_entity_poly.pdbx_seq_one_letter_code
_entity_poly.pdbx_strand_id
1 'polypeptide(L)'
;MNRKIFAELVNKTGNDFSKVTQQLIKETFDVEVDSKHNNLVDYTTNIDIKCLHKYFANHWQNDIKKWKHSGLALIDQINDMKPRAVLDVGCGYNEFKGKIHNLIGIDPYNDRADHEIDIMEYRSMEKFDIILALGSINFGGRNKIIAEVSKCVNMLEDGGTMFFRVN
;
A
#
# COMPACT_ATOMS: atom_id res chain seq x y z
N MET A 1 -4.22 -5.49 -11.28
CA MET A 1 -4.21 -5.23 -12.75
C MET A 1 -4.67 -6.48 -13.49
N ASN A 2 -5.63 -6.35 -14.40
CA ASN A 2 -6.12 -7.48 -15.18
C ASN A 2 -5.06 -7.86 -16.24
N ARG A 3 -4.55 -9.12 -16.19
CA ARG A 3 -3.53 -9.63 -17.12
C ARG A 3 -3.92 -9.47 -18.60
N LYS A 4 -5.23 -9.50 -18.90
CA LYS A 4 -5.74 -9.35 -20.26
C LYS A 4 -5.55 -7.90 -20.75
N ILE A 5 -5.86 -6.92 -19.92
CA ILE A 5 -5.64 -5.50 -20.24
C ILE A 5 -4.15 -5.21 -20.44
N PHE A 6 -3.29 -5.76 -19.57
CA PHE A 6 -1.85 -5.61 -19.72
C PHE A 6 -1.32 -6.22 -21.03
N ALA A 7 -1.76 -7.43 -21.38
CA ALA A 7 -1.37 -8.08 -22.63
C ALA A 7 -1.84 -7.29 -23.87
N GLU A 8 -3.05 -6.73 -23.83
CA GLU A 8 -3.57 -5.89 -24.91
C GLU A 8 -2.77 -4.59 -25.07
N LEU A 9 -2.36 -3.98 -23.95
CA LEU A 9 -1.52 -2.78 -23.97
C LEU A 9 -0.12 -3.06 -24.50
N VAL A 10 0.50 -4.17 -24.08
CA VAL A 10 1.81 -4.61 -24.59
C VAL A 10 1.74 -4.83 -26.12
N ASN A 11 0.70 -5.47 -26.62
CA ASN A 11 0.52 -5.68 -28.05
C ASN A 11 0.29 -4.37 -28.83
N LYS A 12 -0.48 -3.42 -28.25
CA LYS A 12 -0.73 -2.10 -28.86
C LYS A 12 0.53 -1.23 -28.96
N THR A 13 1.42 -1.33 -27.98
CA THR A 13 2.59 -0.46 -27.86
C THR A 13 3.88 -1.07 -28.40
N GLY A 14 3.81 -2.25 -29.04
CA GLY A 14 4.96 -2.91 -29.65
C GLY A 14 6.04 -3.34 -28.63
N ASN A 15 5.64 -3.77 -27.44
CA ASN A 15 6.53 -4.19 -26.34
C ASN A 15 7.41 -3.06 -25.76
N ASP A 16 7.10 -1.81 -26.03
CA ASP A 16 7.77 -0.70 -25.38
C ASP A 16 7.17 -0.48 -23.98
N PHE A 17 7.90 -0.88 -22.96
CA PHE A 17 7.45 -0.83 -21.56
C PHE A 17 7.13 0.60 -21.10
N SER A 18 7.83 1.60 -21.61
CA SER A 18 7.59 2.99 -21.23
C SER A 18 6.25 3.46 -21.80
N LYS A 19 5.94 3.13 -23.04
CA LYS A 19 4.64 3.42 -23.66
C LYS A 19 3.50 2.63 -23.04
N VAL A 20 3.72 1.36 -22.66
CA VAL A 20 2.74 0.55 -21.93
C VAL A 20 2.37 1.22 -20.62
N THR A 21 3.37 1.70 -19.88
CA THR A 21 3.15 2.35 -18.59
C THR A 21 2.44 3.69 -18.74
N GLN A 22 2.83 4.51 -19.72
CA GLN A 22 2.15 5.77 -20.04
C GLN A 22 0.68 5.55 -20.39
N GLN A 23 0.42 4.59 -21.28
CA GLN A 23 -0.93 4.28 -21.72
C GLN A 23 -1.77 3.73 -20.55
N LEU A 24 -1.19 2.89 -19.71
CA LEU A 24 -1.86 2.36 -18.53
C LEU A 24 -2.24 3.47 -17.55
N ILE A 25 -1.34 4.41 -17.28
CA ILE A 25 -1.59 5.55 -16.43
C ILE A 25 -2.68 6.43 -17.03
N LYS A 26 -2.61 6.73 -18.31
CA LYS A 26 -3.63 7.51 -19.01
C LYS A 26 -5.01 6.85 -18.96
N GLU A 27 -5.10 5.56 -19.28
CA GLU A 27 -6.38 4.83 -19.30
C GLU A 27 -6.96 4.61 -17.89
N THR A 28 -6.08 4.45 -16.89
CA THR A 28 -6.52 4.16 -15.52
C THR A 28 -6.90 5.44 -14.76
N PHE A 29 -6.15 6.51 -14.97
CA PHE A 29 -6.23 7.70 -14.14
C PHE A 29 -6.66 8.97 -14.89
N ASP A 30 -6.77 8.88 -16.23
CA ASP A 30 -7.04 10.03 -17.09
C ASP A 30 -5.99 11.16 -16.93
N VAL A 31 -4.74 10.76 -16.76
CA VAL A 31 -3.58 11.65 -16.58
C VAL A 31 -2.61 11.44 -17.72
N GLU A 32 -2.21 12.51 -18.39
CA GLU A 32 -1.11 12.47 -19.36
C GLU A 32 0.23 12.55 -18.63
N VAL A 33 1.08 11.54 -18.91
CA VAL A 33 2.43 11.50 -18.35
C VAL A 33 3.41 12.02 -19.40
N ASP A 34 4.30 12.92 -18.98
CA ASP A 34 5.33 13.47 -19.85
C ASP A 34 6.27 12.37 -20.38
N SER A 35 6.41 12.30 -21.70
CA SER A 35 7.22 11.31 -22.40
C SER A 35 8.72 11.36 -22.12
N LYS A 36 9.19 12.36 -21.36
CA LYS A 36 10.60 12.51 -20.97
C LYS A 36 11.03 11.58 -19.84
N HIS A 37 10.08 10.98 -19.12
CA HIS A 37 10.37 10.07 -18.03
C HIS A 37 10.34 8.62 -18.52
N ASN A 38 11.51 8.08 -18.83
CA ASN A 38 11.66 6.72 -19.38
C ASN A 38 11.81 5.62 -18.32
N ASN A 39 11.66 5.96 -17.04
CA ASN A 39 11.91 5.05 -15.92
C ASN A 39 10.63 4.85 -15.09
N LEU A 40 10.27 3.60 -14.81
CA LEU A 40 9.10 3.26 -14.00
C LEU A 40 9.12 3.94 -12.61
N VAL A 41 10.31 4.11 -12.04
CA VAL A 41 10.52 4.80 -10.76
C VAL A 41 10.12 6.27 -10.87
N ASP A 42 10.43 6.92 -12.00
CA ASP A 42 10.07 8.33 -12.21
C ASP A 42 8.55 8.50 -12.38
N TYR A 43 7.86 7.55 -13.00
CA TYR A 43 6.39 7.57 -13.09
C TYR A 43 5.74 7.40 -11.71
N THR A 44 6.24 6.49 -10.89
CA THR A 44 5.70 6.28 -9.54
C THR A 44 5.99 7.45 -8.61
N THR A 45 7.09 8.19 -8.81
CA THR A 45 7.41 9.40 -8.03
C THR A 45 6.58 10.60 -8.42
N ASN A 46 6.10 10.67 -9.66
CA ASN A 46 5.32 11.78 -10.20
C ASN A 46 3.81 11.52 -10.25
N ILE A 47 3.36 10.32 -9.86
CA ILE A 47 1.93 10.04 -9.73
C ILE A 47 1.38 10.96 -8.64
N ASP A 48 0.46 11.83 -9.03
CA ASP A 48 -0.28 12.71 -8.12
C ASP A 48 -1.04 11.87 -7.08
N ILE A 49 -1.11 12.38 -5.86
CA ILE A 49 -1.91 11.82 -4.77
C ILE A 49 -3.36 11.55 -5.21
N LYS A 50 -3.93 12.41 -6.06
CA LYS A 50 -5.26 12.21 -6.64
C LYS A 50 -5.36 10.95 -7.50
N CYS A 51 -4.31 10.61 -8.23
CA CYS A 51 -4.25 9.39 -9.03
C CYS A 51 -4.18 8.15 -8.15
N LEU A 52 -3.38 8.18 -7.09
CA LEU A 52 -3.31 7.11 -6.11
C LEU A 52 -4.65 6.92 -5.42
N HIS A 53 -5.30 8.03 -5.00
CA HIS A 53 -6.63 7.99 -4.41
C HIS A 53 -7.64 7.31 -5.34
N LYS A 54 -7.71 7.76 -6.60
CA LYS A 54 -8.63 7.20 -7.60
C LYS A 54 -8.35 5.71 -7.86
N TYR A 55 -7.08 5.30 -7.90
CA TYR A 55 -6.70 3.91 -8.07
C TYR A 55 -7.15 3.05 -6.90
N PHE A 56 -6.80 3.42 -5.68
CA PHE A 56 -7.12 2.61 -4.50
C PHE A 56 -8.60 2.60 -4.18
N ALA A 57 -9.31 3.71 -4.40
CA ALA A 57 -10.75 3.79 -4.17
C ALA A 57 -11.58 3.01 -5.22
N ASN A 58 -11.14 2.96 -6.49
CA ASN A 58 -12.00 2.47 -7.57
C ASN A 58 -11.45 1.27 -8.33
N HIS A 59 -10.13 1.08 -8.38
CA HIS A 59 -9.51 0.07 -9.24
C HIS A 59 -8.76 -1.02 -8.48
N TRP A 60 -8.24 -0.70 -7.30
CA TRP A 60 -7.58 -1.71 -6.50
C TRP A 60 -8.63 -2.67 -5.93
N GLN A 61 -8.50 -3.92 -6.31
CA GLN A 61 -9.33 -5.00 -5.79
C GLN A 61 -8.40 -6.10 -5.29
N ASN A 62 -8.51 -6.38 -4.01
CA ASN A 62 -7.90 -7.57 -3.47
C ASN A 62 -8.73 -8.78 -3.90
N ASP A 63 -8.25 -9.55 -4.87
CA ASP A 63 -8.91 -10.79 -5.28
C ASP A 63 -8.63 -11.89 -4.24
N ILE A 64 -9.28 -11.77 -3.09
CA ILE A 64 -9.18 -12.66 -1.93
C ILE A 64 -9.47 -14.12 -2.32
N LYS A 65 -10.26 -14.34 -3.37
CA LYS A 65 -10.61 -15.68 -3.83
C LYS A 65 -9.46 -16.37 -4.56
N LYS A 66 -8.61 -15.59 -5.23
CA LYS A 66 -7.47 -16.12 -6.01
C LYS A 66 -6.15 -16.09 -5.27
N TRP A 67 -5.96 -15.09 -4.39
CA TRP A 67 -4.69 -14.86 -3.74
C TRP A 67 -4.90 -14.92 -2.23
N LYS A 68 -4.47 -16.02 -1.59
CA LYS A 68 -4.31 -15.99 -0.15
C LYS A 68 -3.35 -14.84 0.16
N HIS A 69 -3.81 -13.87 0.92
CA HIS A 69 -2.98 -12.77 1.36
C HIS A 69 -1.75 -13.35 2.08
N SER A 70 -0.56 -13.13 1.55
CA SER A 70 0.66 -13.74 2.12
C SER A 70 0.89 -13.32 3.58
N GLY A 71 0.38 -12.17 3.98
CA GLY A 71 0.39 -11.71 5.36
C GLY A 71 -0.45 -12.54 6.33
N LEU A 72 -1.43 -13.34 5.84
CA LEU A 72 -2.21 -14.22 6.71
C LEU A 72 -1.35 -15.25 7.44
N ALA A 73 -0.20 -15.61 6.87
CA ALA A 73 0.76 -16.50 7.52
C ALA A 73 1.42 -15.89 8.78
N LEU A 74 1.33 -14.58 8.96
CA LEU A 74 1.88 -13.88 10.12
C LEU A 74 0.95 -13.87 11.33
N ILE A 75 -0.34 -14.23 11.16
CA ILE A 75 -1.36 -14.09 12.22
C ILE A 75 -0.95 -14.83 13.49
N ASP A 76 -0.61 -16.11 13.37
CA ASP A 76 -0.24 -16.93 14.53
C ASP A 76 1.05 -16.40 15.17
N GLN A 77 2.06 -16.07 14.36
CA GLN A 77 3.31 -15.51 14.85
C GLN A 77 3.09 -14.19 15.63
N ILE A 78 2.24 -13.31 15.11
CA ILE A 78 1.94 -12.03 15.77
C ILE A 78 1.17 -12.26 17.07
N ASN A 79 0.16 -13.12 17.04
CA ASN A 79 -0.65 -13.42 18.23
C ASN A 79 0.17 -14.12 19.32
N ASP A 80 1.13 -14.97 18.97
CA ASP A 80 2.04 -15.63 19.89
C ASP A 80 2.97 -14.62 20.63
N MET A 81 3.28 -13.48 19.99
CA MET A 81 4.00 -12.38 20.60
C MET A 81 3.18 -11.65 21.68
N LYS A 82 1.86 -11.89 21.76
CA LYS A 82 0.91 -11.28 22.72
C LYS A 82 1.00 -9.76 22.77
N PRO A 83 0.89 -9.06 21.61
CA PRO A 83 1.03 -7.61 21.57
C PRO A 83 -0.10 -6.94 22.33
N ARG A 84 0.22 -5.82 23.00
CA ARG A 84 -0.77 -4.94 23.64
C ARG A 84 -1.46 -4.05 22.60
N ALA A 85 -0.72 -3.65 21.56
CA ALA A 85 -1.23 -2.81 20.48
C ALA A 85 -0.54 -3.15 19.15
N VAL A 86 -1.34 -3.31 18.10
CA VAL A 86 -0.88 -3.57 16.72
C VAL A 86 -1.46 -2.51 15.79
N LEU A 87 -0.64 -1.91 14.94
CA LEU A 87 -1.06 -1.00 13.89
C LEU A 87 -0.85 -1.65 12.53
N ASP A 88 -1.90 -1.70 11.71
CA ASP A 88 -1.83 -2.12 10.29
C ASP A 88 -1.94 -0.89 9.39
N VAL A 89 -0.82 -0.52 8.76
CA VAL A 89 -0.69 0.67 7.93
C VAL A 89 -0.99 0.33 6.48
N GLY A 90 -2.02 0.96 5.92
CA GLY A 90 -2.57 0.63 4.62
C GLY A 90 -3.25 -0.74 4.66
N CYS A 91 -4.15 -0.91 5.62
CA CYS A 91 -4.82 -2.18 5.90
C CYS A 91 -5.75 -2.67 4.77
N GLY A 92 -6.03 -1.81 3.79
CA GLY A 92 -6.94 -2.13 2.71
C GLY A 92 -8.32 -2.54 3.23
N TYR A 93 -8.75 -3.75 2.90
CA TYR A 93 -10.05 -4.28 3.39
C TYR A 93 -10.03 -4.71 4.86
N ASN A 94 -8.98 -4.37 5.61
CA ASN A 94 -8.83 -4.65 7.04
C ASN A 94 -8.97 -6.15 7.38
N GLU A 95 -8.33 -7.00 6.57
CA GLU A 95 -8.49 -8.46 6.64
C GLU A 95 -7.94 -9.10 7.92
N PHE A 96 -7.05 -8.42 8.60
CA PHE A 96 -6.50 -8.86 9.88
C PHE A 96 -7.39 -8.53 11.08
N LYS A 97 -8.39 -7.66 10.89
CA LYS A 97 -9.33 -7.28 11.95
C LYS A 97 -10.06 -8.50 12.50
N GLY A 98 -10.02 -8.64 13.81
CA GLY A 98 -10.61 -9.81 14.50
C GLY A 98 -9.79 -11.10 14.42
N LYS A 99 -8.67 -11.13 13.66
CA LYS A 99 -7.75 -12.26 13.57
C LYS A 99 -6.46 -11.99 14.34
N ILE A 100 -5.98 -10.74 14.31
CA ILE A 100 -4.87 -10.29 15.14
C ILE A 100 -5.45 -9.52 16.33
N HIS A 101 -4.97 -9.86 17.52
CA HIS A 101 -5.43 -9.25 18.75
C HIS A 101 -4.97 -7.79 18.83
N ASN A 102 -5.84 -6.93 19.37
CA ASN A 102 -5.55 -5.50 19.61
C ASN A 102 -5.09 -4.72 18.37
N LEU A 103 -5.59 -5.10 17.19
CA LEU A 103 -5.24 -4.47 15.91
C LEU A 103 -6.11 -3.25 15.64
N ILE A 104 -5.46 -2.18 15.23
CA ILE A 104 -6.05 -0.99 14.61
C ILE A 104 -5.55 -0.93 13.15
N GLY A 105 -6.47 -0.93 12.19
CA GLY A 105 -6.17 -0.76 10.78
C GLY A 105 -6.41 0.67 10.33
N ILE A 106 -5.43 1.27 9.66
CA ILE A 106 -5.56 2.57 9.01
C ILE A 106 -5.35 2.47 7.50
N ASP A 107 -6.16 3.19 6.74
CA ASP A 107 -6.04 3.26 5.29
C ASP A 107 -6.67 4.55 4.79
N PRO A 108 -6.00 5.38 3.97
CA PRO A 108 -6.55 6.64 3.51
C PRO A 108 -7.64 6.51 2.43
N TYR A 109 -7.86 5.30 1.90
CA TYR A 109 -8.71 5.08 0.72
C TYR A 109 -9.80 4.02 0.93
N ASN A 110 -9.88 3.43 2.12
CA ASN A 110 -10.79 2.32 2.36
C ASN A 110 -11.65 2.53 3.61
N ASP A 111 -12.97 2.52 3.42
CA ASP A 111 -13.98 2.71 4.47
C ASP A 111 -14.09 1.55 5.47
N ARG A 112 -13.40 0.42 5.20
CA ARG A 112 -13.32 -0.72 6.14
C ARG A 112 -12.18 -0.59 7.15
N ALA A 113 -11.31 0.41 6.99
CA ALA A 113 -10.31 0.74 7.98
C ALA A 113 -10.96 1.19 9.29
N ASP A 114 -10.30 1.00 10.42
CA ASP A 114 -10.77 1.57 11.70
C ASP A 114 -10.69 3.10 11.66
N HIS A 115 -9.69 3.63 10.93
CA HIS A 115 -9.58 5.05 10.64
C HIS A 115 -9.20 5.24 9.15
N GLU A 116 -10.02 5.99 8.45
CA GLU A 116 -9.75 6.40 7.06
C GLU A 116 -8.78 7.59 7.06
N ILE A 117 -7.48 7.28 7.19
CA ILE A 117 -6.43 8.29 7.38
C ILE A 117 -5.08 7.81 6.89
N ASP A 118 -4.26 8.71 6.35
CA ASP A 118 -2.87 8.46 5.99
C ASP A 118 -1.98 8.37 7.24
N ILE A 119 -0.94 7.52 7.19
CA ILE A 119 0.00 7.34 8.31
C ILE A 119 0.69 8.65 8.71
N MET A 120 0.94 9.57 7.78
CA MET A 120 1.56 10.86 8.08
C MET A 120 0.65 11.77 8.89
N GLU A 121 -0.66 11.61 8.75
CA GLU A 121 -1.69 12.38 9.48
C GLU A 121 -2.14 11.67 10.76
N TYR A 122 -2.01 10.34 10.80
CA TYR A 122 -2.43 9.56 11.96
C TYR A 122 -1.67 9.97 13.23
N ARG A 123 -2.42 10.10 14.31
CA ARG A 123 -1.90 10.43 15.65
C ARG A 123 -2.43 9.43 16.65
N SER A 124 -1.53 8.90 17.48
CA SER A 124 -1.86 8.07 18.62
C SER A 124 -1.09 8.58 19.84
N MET A 125 -1.72 8.54 20.99
CA MET A 125 -1.05 8.79 22.28
C MET A 125 -0.30 7.55 22.77
N GLU A 126 -0.71 6.37 22.30
CA GLU A 126 -0.08 5.09 22.62
C GLU A 126 0.86 4.68 21.49
N LYS A 127 1.95 4.05 21.88
CA LYS A 127 2.86 3.39 20.95
C LYS A 127 2.41 1.96 20.70
N PHE A 128 2.95 1.35 19.66
CA PHE A 128 2.58 0.02 19.20
C PHE A 128 3.71 -0.98 19.45
N ASP A 129 3.38 -2.16 19.95
CA ASP A 129 4.33 -3.28 20.06
C ASP A 129 4.69 -3.82 18.68
N ILE A 130 3.70 -3.80 17.76
CA ILE A 130 3.86 -4.28 16.39
C ILE A 130 3.26 -3.29 15.39
N ILE A 131 3.98 -3.04 14.29
CA ILE A 131 3.45 -2.32 13.13
C ILE A 131 3.56 -3.21 11.89
N LEU A 132 2.47 -3.31 11.16
CA LEU A 132 2.40 -3.98 9.85
C LEU A 132 2.38 -2.91 8.75
N ALA A 133 3.18 -3.11 7.70
CA ALA A 133 3.13 -2.32 6.47
C ALA A 133 3.40 -3.27 5.28
N LEU A 134 2.38 -4.07 4.96
CA LEU A 134 2.52 -5.20 4.03
C LEU A 134 2.12 -4.81 2.60
N GLY A 135 2.94 -3.97 1.97
CA GLY A 135 2.75 -3.51 0.60
C GLY A 135 2.08 -2.14 0.48
N SER A 136 1.95 -1.40 1.58
CA SER A 136 1.37 -0.05 1.62
C SER A 136 2.40 1.07 1.47
N ILE A 137 3.56 0.93 2.11
CA ILE A 137 4.62 1.94 2.09
C ILE A 137 5.60 1.64 0.94
N ASN A 138 5.17 1.84 -0.28
CA ASN A 138 5.99 1.62 -1.48
C ASN A 138 5.55 2.51 -2.67
N PHE A 139 4.67 3.48 -2.40
CA PHE A 139 4.17 4.41 -3.41
C PHE A 139 4.72 5.81 -3.18
N GLY A 140 5.10 6.47 -4.27
CA GLY A 140 5.67 7.80 -4.24
C GLY A 140 7.21 7.80 -4.24
N GLY A 141 7.80 8.97 -4.07
CA GLY A 141 9.23 9.14 -4.11
C GLY A 141 9.94 8.65 -2.84
N ARG A 142 11.26 8.44 -2.97
CA ARG A 142 12.13 8.00 -1.87
C ARG A 142 11.91 8.77 -0.56
N ASN A 143 11.78 10.09 -0.65
CA ASN A 143 11.62 10.93 0.54
C ASN A 143 10.29 10.66 1.26
N LYS A 144 9.20 10.40 0.50
CA LYS A 144 7.91 10.01 1.07
C LYS A 144 8.03 8.68 1.81
N ILE A 145 8.60 7.66 1.16
CA ILE A 145 8.80 6.34 1.76
C ILE A 145 9.63 6.43 3.05
N ILE A 146 10.74 7.19 3.03
CA ILE A 146 11.56 7.41 4.23
C ILE A 146 10.76 8.08 5.34
N ALA A 147 9.95 9.10 5.02
CA ALA A 147 9.13 9.78 6.00
C ALA A 147 8.09 8.86 6.64
N GLU A 148 7.40 8.05 5.83
CA GLU A 148 6.40 7.08 6.29
C GLU A 148 7.01 5.98 7.18
N VAL A 149 8.16 5.40 6.75
CA VAL A 149 8.90 4.43 7.57
C VAL A 149 9.36 5.06 8.89
N SER A 150 9.93 6.27 8.83
CA SER A 150 10.38 6.98 10.03
C SER A 150 9.21 7.27 10.97
N LYS A 151 8.04 7.61 10.42
CA LYS A 151 6.82 7.81 11.21
C LYS A 151 6.41 6.52 11.91
N CYS A 152 6.40 5.37 11.21
CA CYS A 152 6.11 4.07 11.80
C CYS A 152 7.10 3.74 12.92
N VAL A 153 8.40 3.87 12.67
CA VAL A 153 9.45 3.61 13.68
C VAL A 153 9.25 4.47 14.92
N ASN A 154 8.91 5.76 14.77
CA ASN A 154 8.64 6.64 15.88
C ASN A 154 7.37 6.28 16.68
N MET A 155 6.47 5.50 16.10
CA MET A 155 5.26 5.01 16.76
C MET A 155 5.43 3.64 17.41
N LEU A 156 6.56 2.96 17.18
CA LEU A 156 6.89 1.72 17.89
C LEU A 156 7.31 1.98 19.32
N GLU A 157 6.95 1.05 20.20
CA GLU A 157 7.55 0.93 21.52
C GLU A 157 9.04 0.56 21.42
N ASP A 158 9.79 0.81 22.49
CA ASP A 158 11.16 0.34 22.58
C ASP A 158 11.19 -1.19 22.53
N GLY A 159 11.93 -1.75 21.56
CA GLY A 159 11.93 -3.18 21.29
C GLY A 159 10.74 -3.69 20.46
N GLY A 160 9.87 -2.80 20.00
CA GLY A 160 8.75 -3.14 19.11
C GLY A 160 9.22 -3.68 17.75
N THR A 161 8.35 -4.39 17.07
CA THR A 161 8.65 -5.07 15.80
C THR A 161 7.83 -4.48 14.65
N MET A 162 8.49 -4.20 13.52
CA MET A 162 7.82 -3.81 12.28
C MET A 162 7.92 -4.94 11.24
N PHE A 163 6.77 -5.43 10.78
CA PHE A 163 6.68 -6.31 9.62
C PHE A 163 6.46 -5.45 8.37
N PHE A 164 7.46 -5.45 7.51
CA PHE A 164 7.49 -4.60 6.34
C PHE A 164 7.67 -5.43 5.07
N ARG A 165 6.85 -5.16 4.05
CA ARG A 165 6.98 -5.77 2.73
C ARG A 165 6.87 -4.69 1.65
N VAL A 166 7.82 -4.69 0.72
CA VAL A 166 7.77 -3.96 -0.55
C VAL A 166 7.32 -4.90 -1.67
N ASN A 167 6.60 -4.35 -2.63
CA ASN A 167 6.17 -5.06 -3.84
C ASN A 167 7.16 -4.82 -4.97
#